data_0e890f1d3c920e3fa6b53d58afc73c88
#
_entry.id   0e890f1d3c920e3fa6b53d58afc73c88
#
_cell.length_a   1.000
_cell.length_b   1.000
_cell.length_c   1.000
_cell.angle_alpha   90.00
_cell.angle_beta   90.00
_cell.angle_gamma   90.00
#
_symmetry.space_group_name_H-M   'P 1'
#
loop_
_entity.id
_entity.type
_entity.pdbx_description
1 polymer ?
#
loop_
_entity_poly.entity_id
_entity_poly.type
_entity_poly.pdbx_seq_one_letter_code
_entity_poly.pdbx_strand_id
1 'polypeptide(L)'
;MTDIHGNLLWYGYYEPEAGRFVNQDPIGLWGGNNFYQFALNAQAWIDPLGLSELLKLVIEAHTQLDQTAQRFKTTAIGRSTSGKLFISSSDNIVPKVQRTWAESKGITVINMKDAHAEESLIKSGKGITEIEASRPVCLDCEDLMNEKGVKSETPRSGKKSRKRRNIGRC
;
A
#
# COMPACT_ATOMS: atom_id res chain seq x y z
N MET A 1 -19.15 17.87 22.74
CA MET A 1 -19.40 16.89 23.80
C MET A 1 -18.14 16.05 23.93
N THR A 2 -17.55 15.95 25.08
CA THR A 2 -16.33 15.14 25.31
C THR A 2 -16.74 13.84 26.01
N ASP A 3 -16.03 12.73 25.75
CA ASP A 3 -16.17 11.51 26.50
C ASP A 3 -15.69 11.66 27.96
N ILE A 4 -15.81 10.61 28.76
CA ILE A 4 -15.38 10.60 30.17
C ILE A 4 -13.85 10.79 30.34
N HIS A 5 -13.08 10.76 29.25
CA HIS A 5 -11.63 10.96 29.18
C HIS A 5 -11.25 12.30 28.54
N GLY A 6 -12.23 13.18 28.23
CA GLY A 6 -11.98 14.50 27.66
C GLY A 6 -11.74 14.52 26.15
N ASN A 7 -11.99 13.42 25.42
CA ASN A 7 -11.87 13.38 23.96
C ASN A 7 -13.11 13.97 23.31
N LEU A 8 -12.93 14.81 22.30
CA LEU A 8 -14.02 15.33 21.46
C LEU A 8 -14.64 14.20 20.66
N LEU A 9 -15.89 13.86 20.98
CA LEU A 9 -16.69 12.92 20.17
C LEU A 9 -17.20 13.63 18.92
N TRP A 10 -16.39 13.65 17.87
CA TRP A 10 -16.76 14.21 16.56
C TRP A 10 -17.47 13.20 15.65
N TYR A 11 -17.59 11.93 16.09
CA TYR A 11 -18.15 10.84 15.29
C TYR A 11 -19.43 10.32 15.94
N GLY A 12 -20.51 10.24 15.16
CA GLY A 12 -21.73 9.60 15.58
C GLY A 12 -21.49 8.11 15.90
N TYR A 13 -22.19 7.57 16.89
CA TYR A 13 -22.18 6.13 17.19
C TYR A 13 -22.90 5.39 16.07
N TYR A 14 -22.21 4.47 15.40
CA TYR A 14 -22.79 3.60 14.37
C TYR A 14 -23.31 2.31 15.01
N GLU A 15 -24.58 2.01 14.78
CA GLU A 15 -25.22 0.78 15.24
C GLU A 15 -25.22 -0.25 14.09
N PRO A 16 -24.37 -1.29 14.18
CA PRO A 16 -24.21 -2.26 13.09
C PRO A 16 -25.48 -3.05 12.78
N GLU A 17 -26.31 -3.33 13.81
CA GLU A 17 -27.55 -4.07 13.67
C GLU A 17 -28.64 -3.25 12.97
N ALA A 18 -28.65 -1.94 13.20
CA ALA A 18 -29.58 -1.01 12.55
C ALA A 18 -29.03 -0.47 11.21
N GLY A 19 -27.74 -0.67 10.90
CA GLY A 19 -27.08 -0.21 9.69
C GLY A 19 -27.03 1.31 9.54
N ARG A 20 -27.08 2.07 10.67
CA ARG A 20 -27.14 3.54 10.66
C ARG A 20 -26.45 4.14 11.88
N PHE A 21 -26.14 5.44 11.80
CA PHE A 21 -25.76 6.21 12.98
C PHE A 21 -26.96 6.45 13.88
N VAL A 22 -26.77 6.32 15.19
CA VAL A 22 -27.81 6.61 16.20
C VAL A 22 -27.82 8.07 16.62
N ASN A 23 -26.75 8.82 16.33
CA ASN A 23 -26.65 10.24 16.57
C ASN A 23 -26.81 11.02 15.26
N GLN A 24 -27.40 12.20 15.33
CA GLN A 24 -27.51 13.09 14.18
C GLN A 24 -26.14 13.59 13.74
N ASP A 25 -25.99 13.77 12.42
CA ASP A 25 -24.82 14.39 11.82
C ASP A 25 -24.62 15.83 12.39
N PRO A 26 -23.46 16.13 12.99
CA PRO A 26 -23.17 17.46 13.52
C PRO A 26 -23.21 18.59 12.49
N ILE A 27 -23.01 18.28 11.20
CA ILE A 27 -23.07 19.26 10.10
C ILE A 27 -24.50 19.43 9.55
N GLY A 28 -25.48 18.67 10.05
CA GLY A 28 -26.88 18.78 9.71
C GLY A 28 -27.14 18.60 8.21
N LEU A 29 -28.10 19.37 7.66
CA LEU A 29 -28.53 19.30 6.25
C LEU A 29 -27.42 19.64 5.22
N TRP A 30 -26.28 20.15 5.64
CA TRP A 30 -25.15 20.42 4.74
C TRP A 30 -24.51 19.13 4.22
N GLY A 31 -24.67 18.00 4.93
CA GLY A 31 -24.23 16.67 4.51
C GLY A 31 -25.26 15.91 3.66
N GLY A 32 -26.47 16.46 3.46
CA GLY A 32 -27.57 15.81 2.73
C GLY A 32 -28.87 15.78 3.50
N ASN A 33 -29.95 15.32 2.86
CA ASN A 33 -31.29 15.31 3.43
C ASN A 33 -31.55 14.18 4.48
N ASN A 34 -30.56 13.32 4.71
CA ASN A 34 -30.67 12.24 5.70
C ASN A 34 -29.60 12.39 6.79
N PHE A 35 -29.99 12.86 7.96
CA PHE A 35 -29.11 13.09 9.10
C PHE A 35 -28.43 11.83 9.66
N TYR A 36 -28.87 10.64 9.26
CA TYR A 36 -28.38 9.36 9.74
C TYR A 36 -27.67 8.55 8.64
N GLN A 37 -27.49 9.13 7.46
CA GLN A 37 -26.80 8.49 6.36
C GLN A 37 -25.29 8.69 6.49
N PHE A 38 -24.55 7.59 6.58
CA PHE A 38 -23.09 7.64 6.66
C PHE A 38 -22.44 7.99 5.32
N ALA A 39 -22.84 7.31 4.26
CA ALA A 39 -22.32 7.53 2.91
C ALA A 39 -23.29 6.91 1.88
N LEU A 40 -23.26 7.43 0.65
CA LEU A 40 -24.07 6.90 -0.47
C LEU A 40 -23.76 5.43 -0.78
N ASN A 41 -22.57 4.95 -0.42
CA ASN A 41 -22.17 3.55 -0.49
C ASN A 41 -21.13 3.26 0.59
N ALA A 42 -21.59 2.97 1.81
CA ALA A 42 -20.73 2.70 2.96
C ALA A 42 -19.74 1.55 2.69
N GLN A 43 -20.14 0.52 1.95
CA GLN A 43 -19.27 -0.62 1.62
C GLN A 43 -18.11 -0.24 0.70
N ALA A 44 -18.30 0.77 -0.16
CA ALA A 44 -17.22 1.28 -1.03
C ALA A 44 -16.32 2.32 -0.33
N TRP A 45 -16.79 2.90 0.78
CA TRP A 45 -16.07 3.95 1.53
C TRP A 45 -15.41 3.47 2.81
N ILE A 46 -15.81 2.29 3.33
CA ILE A 46 -15.13 1.68 4.47
C ILE A 46 -13.88 0.98 3.96
N ASP A 47 -12.73 1.41 4.44
CA ASP A 47 -11.49 0.63 4.36
C ASP A 47 -11.33 -0.17 5.65
N PRO A 48 -11.78 -1.44 5.71
CA PRO A 48 -11.80 -2.24 6.94
C PRO A 48 -10.42 -2.50 7.52
N LEU A 49 -9.37 -2.30 6.72
CA LEU A 49 -7.98 -2.55 7.10
C LEU A 49 -7.17 -1.28 7.24
N GLY A 50 -7.72 -0.10 6.89
CA GLY A 50 -6.98 1.16 6.89
C GLY A 50 -5.75 1.16 5.97
N LEU A 51 -5.78 0.31 4.93
CA LEU A 51 -4.66 0.15 4.01
C LEU A 51 -4.67 1.25 2.94
N SER A 52 -3.51 1.81 2.64
CA SER A 52 -3.37 2.71 1.51
C SER A 52 -3.81 2.03 0.20
N GLU A 53 -4.34 2.80 -0.74
CA GLU A 53 -4.72 2.31 -2.07
C GLU A 53 -3.56 1.55 -2.74
N LEU A 54 -2.33 2.05 -2.56
CA LEU A 54 -1.14 1.44 -3.13
C LEU A 54 -0.86 0.08 -2.51
N LEU A 55 -1.04 -0.07 -1.21
CA LEU A 55 -0.86 -1.35 -0.51
C LEU A 55 -1.91 -2.39 -0.93
N LYS A 56 -3.16 -1.97 -1.17
CA LYS A 56 -4.20 -2.85 -1.74
C LYS A 56 -3.79 -3.40 -3.11
N LEU A 57 -3.26 -2.55 -3.98
CA LEU A 57 -2.75 -2.96 -5.29
C LEU A 57 -1.56 -3.93 -5.18
N VAL A 58 -0.66 -3.71 -4.21
CA VAL A 58 0.46 -4.64 -3.94
C VAL A 58 -0.05 -6.01 -3.53
N ILE A 59 -1.03 -6.08 -2.63
CA ILE A 59 -1.64 -7.34 -2.18
C ILE A 59 -2.31 -8.04 -3.37
N GLU A 60 -3.11 -7.32 -4.15
CA GLU A 60 -3.78 -7.85 -5.34
C GLU A 60 -2.77 -8.40 -6.36
N ALA A 61 -1.70 -7.64 -6.66
CA ALA A 61 -0.62 -8.10 -7.54
C ALA A 61 0.11 -9.33 -7.00
N HIS A 62 0.36 -9.38 -5.70
CA HIS A 62 1.09 -10.47 -5.07
C HIS A 62 0.28 -11.77 -5.04
N THR A 63 -1.03 -11.69 -4.88
CA THR A 63 -1.93 -12.86 -4.93
C THR A 63 -2.07 -13.48 -6.32
N GLN A 64 -1.61 -12.81 -7.39
CA GLN A 64 -1.51 -13.43 -8.71
C GLN A 64 -0.46 -14.54 -8.78
N LEU A 65 0.48 -14.57 -7.85
CA LEU A 65 1.52 -15.60 -7.78
C LEU A 65 0.96 -16.88 -7.14
N ASP A 66 1.55 -18.02 -7.49
CA ASP A 66 1.31 -19.28 -6.77
C ASP A 66 1.80 -19.19 -5.31
N GLN A 67 1.28 -20.06 -4.43
CA GLN A 67 1.58 -20.02 -3.00
C GLN A 67 3.08 -20.14 -2.69
N THR A 68 3.83 -20.89 -3.49
CA THR A 68 5.27 -21.04 -3.31
C THR A 68 5.98 -19.74 -3.64
N ALA A 69 5.65 -19.13 -4.77
CA ALA A 69 6.22 -17.85 -5.18
C ALA A 69 5.88 -16.72 -4.19
N GLN A 70 4.66 -16.68 -3.63
CA GLN A 70 4.27 -15.71 -2.61
C GLN A 70 5.16 -15.77 -1.36
N ARG A 71 5.62 -16.96 -0.97
CA ARG A 71 6.49 -17.13 0.21
C ARG A 71 7.90 -16.59 0.01
N PHE A 72 8.43 -16.60 -1.20
CA PHE A 72 9.84 -16.28 -1.45
C PHE A 72 10.07 -14.98 -2.22
N LYS A 73 9.07 -14.51 -2.99
CA LYS A 73 9.18 -13.29 -3.79
C LYS A 73 8.63 -12.07 -3.05
N THR A 74 9.17 -10.92 -3.38
CA THR A 74 8.62 -9.63 -2.96
C THR A 74 8.07 -8.93 -4.20
N THR A 75 6.85 -8.45 -4.12
CA THR A 75 6.23 -7.56 -5.11
C THR A 75 6.22 -6.16 -4.52
N ALA A 76 6.62 -5.16 -5.29
CA ALA A 76 6.51 -3.76 -4.89
C ALA A 76 5.82 -2.95 -5.98
N ILE A 77 4.99 -2.00 -5.58
CA ILE A 77 4.38 -1.01 -6.47
C ILE A 77 4.78 0.37 -5.98
N GLY A 78 5.19 1.24 -6.92
CA GLY A 78 5.55 2.61 -6.64
C GLY A 78 4.70 3.59 -7.43
N ARG A 79 4.46 4.76 -6.83
CA ARG A 79 3.79 5.90 -7.46
C ARG A 79 4.81 7.00 -7.72
N SER A 80 4.84 7.52 -8.94
CA SER A 80 5.69 8.66 -9.30
C SER A 80 5.03 10.00 -8.96
N THR A 81 5.81 11.07 -9.02
CA THR A 81 5.32 12.46 -8.90
C THR A 81 4.21 12.80 -9.89
N SER A 82 4.17 12.14 -11.06
CA SER A 82 3.11 12.32 -12.06
C SER A 82 1.88 11.44 -11.82
N GLY A 83 1.82 10.70 -10.70
CA GLY A 83 0.73 9.78 -10.38
C GLY A 83 0.78 8.44 -11.13
N LYS A 84 1.75 8.22 -12.01
CA LYS A 84 1.91 6.93 -12.72
C LYS A 84 2.35 5.83 -11.76
N LEU A 85 1.82 4.63 -11.98
CA LEU A 85 2.13 3.45 -11.19
C LEU A 85 3.14 2.53 -11.90
N PHE A 86 4.01 1.96 -11.11
CA PHE A 86 5.07 1.05 -11.56
C PHE A 86 5.13 -0.16 -10.65
N ILE A 87 5.31 -1.35 -11.23
CA ILE A 87 5.46 -2.61 -10.49
C ILE A 87 6.84 -3.20 -10.72
N SER A 88 7.41 -3.80 -9.69
CA SER A 88 8.63 -4.59 -9.74
C SER A 88 8.54 -5.84 -8.86
N SER A 89 9.48 -6.76 -9.05
CA SER A 89 9.62 -7.98 -8.26
C SER A 89 11.06 -8.14 -7.79
N SER A 90 11.25 -8.88 -6.70
CA SER A 90 12.59 -9.27 -6.23
C SER A 90 13.33 -10.21 -7.16
N ASP A 91 12.68 -10.70 -8.19
CA ASP A 91 13.30 -11.41 -9.30
C ASP A 91 13.78 -10.42 -10.37
N ASN A 92 14.73 -10.85 -11.19
CA ASN A 92 15.24 -10.03 -12.28
C ASN A 92 14.15 -9.62 -13.29
N ILE A 93 13.08 -10.40 -13.37
CA ILE A 93 11.95 -10.18 -14.27
C ILE A 93 10.65 -10.38 -13.47
N VAL A 94 9.72 -9.43 -13.60
CA VAL A 94 8.37 -9.55 -13.03
C VAL A 94 7.68 -10.76 -13.67
N PRO A 95 7.13 -11.70 -12.90
CA PRO A 95 6.44 -12.90 -13.41
C PRO A 95 5.34 -12.58 -14.41
N LYS A 96 5.14 -13.46 -15.40
CA LYS A 96 4.19 -13.24 -16.51
C LYS A 96 2.77 -12.93 -16.00
N VAL A 97 2.30 -13.65 -14.99
CA VAL A 97 0.96 -13.45 -14.42
C VAL A 97 0.80 -12.04 -13.83
N GLN A 98 1.82 -11.54 -13.13
CA GLN A 98 1.82 -10.18 -12.60
C GLN A 98 1.96 -9.12 -13.70
N ARG A 99 2.70 -9.40 -14.77
CA ARG A 99 2.80 -8.48 -15.92
C ARG A 99 1.44 -8.32 -16.62
N THR A 100 0.75 -9.43 -16.92
CA THR A 100 -0.58 -9.39 -17.52
C THR A 100 -1.58 -8.65 -16.64
N TRP A 101 -1.53 -8.88 -15.31
CA TRP A 101 -2.35 -8.15 -14.37
C TRP A 101 -2.01 -6.64 -14.36
N ALA A 102 -0.74 -6.29 -14.32
CA ALA A 102 -0.27 -4.90 -14.31
C ALA A 102 -0.71 -4.16 -15.60
N GLU A 103 -0.58 -4.80 -16.76
CA GLU A 103 -1.03 -4.28 -18.04
C GLU A 103 -2.53 -3.97 -18.04
N SER A 104 -3.36 -4.87 -17.49
CA SER A 104 -4.81 -4.66 -17.36
C SER A 104 -5.19 -3.46 -16.46
N LYS A 105 -4.30 -3.08 -15.54
CA LYS A 105 -4.46 -1.94 -14.62
C LYS A 105 -3.74 -0.67 -15.10
N GLY A 106 -3.08 -0.70 -16.26
CA GLY A 106 -2.27 0.41 -16.74
C GLY A 106 -1.00 0.68 -15.94
N ILE A 107 -0.50 -0.32 -15.20
CA ILE A 107 0.70 -0.23 -14.35
C ILE A 107 1.92 -0.63 -15.18
N THR A 108 2.95 0.21 -15.18
CA THR A 108 4.17 -0.05 -15.96
C THR A 108 5.12 -0.99 -15.22
N VAL A 109 5.64 -1.99 -15.92
CA VAL A 109 6.57 -2.97 -15.37
C VAL A 109 8.01 -2.44 -15.37
N ILE A 110 8.71 -2.57 -14.24
CA ILE A 110 10.15 -2.30 -14.08
C ILE A 110 10.85 -3.62 -13.78
N ASN A 111 11.83 -3.94 -14.60
CA ASN A 111 12.71 -5.10 -14.41
C ASN A 111 14.15 -4.59 -14.14
N MET A 112 14.78 -5.09 -13.10
CA MET A 112 16.18 -4.78 -12.81
C MET A 112 16.88 -6.04 -12.29
N LYS A 113 18.05 -6.32 -12.85
CA LYS A 113 18.86 -7.47 -12.45
C LYS A 113 19.51 -7.22 -11.09
N ASP A 114 19.54 -8.26 -10.26
CA ASP A 114 20.23 -8.30 -8.96
C ASP A 114 19.83 -7.17 -7.99
N ALA A 115 18.58 -6.68 -8.09
CA ALA A 115 18.03 -5.65 -7.24
C ALA A 115 16.80 -6.16 -6.45
N HIS A 116 16.53 -5.53 -5.31
CA HIS A 116 15.27 -5.74 -4.62
C HIS A 116 14.11 -5.08 -5.38
N ALA A 117 12.88 -5.47 -5.08
CA ALA A 117 11.71 -4.90 -5.73
C ALA A 117 11.65 -3.37 -5.51
N GLU A 118 11.82 -2.91 -4.28
CA GLU A 118 11.84 -1.49 -3.92
C GLU A 118 13.03 -0.74 -4.57
N GLU A 119 14.21 -1.34 -4.51
CA GLU A 119 15.44 -0.78 -5.11
C GLU A 119 15.26 -0.59 -6.63
N SER A 120 14.64 -1.56 -7.31
CA SER A 120 14.35 -1.49 -8.75
C SER A 120 13.50 -0.28 -9.11
N LEU A 121 12.46 0.00 -8.31
CA LEU A 121 11.59 1.15 -8.50
C LEU A 121 12.34 2.46 -8.30
N ILE A 122 13.12 2.60 -7.22
CA ILE A 122 13.86 3.82 -6.91
C ILE A 122 14.93 4.12 -7.97
N LYS A 123 15.69 3.10 -8.36
CA LYS A 123 16.77 3.23 -9.35
C LYS A 123 16.28 3.35 -10.79
N SER A 124 14.99 3.14 -11.05
CA SER A 124 14.40 3.25 -12.39
C SER A 124 14.47 4.66 -13.01
N GLY A 125 14.72 5.70 -12.21
CA GLY A 125 14.72 7.08 -12.65
C GLY A 125 13.33 7.65 -12.98
N LYS A 126 12.25 6.99 -12.54
CA LYS A 126 10.86 7.38 -12.83
C LYS A 126 10.27 8.38 -11.83
N GLY A 127 11.09 8.95 -10.93
CA GLY A 127 10.63 9.94 -9.96
C GLY A 127 9.63 9.35 -8.96
N ILE A 128 9.92 8.17 -8.44
CA ILE A 128 9.06 7.49 -7.47
C ILE A 128 9.08 8.23 -6.14
N THR A 129 7.90 8.53 -5.61
CA THR A 129 7.72 9.27 -4.35
C THR A 129 7.09 8.42 -3.25
N GLU A 130 6.44 7.33 -3.62
CA GLU A 130 5.76 6.42 -2.70
C GLU A 130 5.96 4.99 -3.17
N ILE A 131 6.24 4.07 -2.26
CA ILE A 131 6.39 2.63 -2.55
C ILE A 131 5.74 1.82 -1.45
N GLU A 132 4.96 0.81 -1.86
CA GLU A 132 4.51 -0.25 -0.97
C GLU A 132 5.01 -1.61 -1.45
N ALA A 133 5.24 -2.52 -0.49
CA ALA A 133 5.77 -3.85 -0.77
C ALA A 133 4.96 -4.94 -0.05
N SER A 134 4.91 -6.14 -0.65
CA SER A 134 4.20 -7.30 -0.10
C SER A 134 4.89 -7.94 1.10
N ARG A 135 6.11 -7.50 1.43
CA ARG A 135 6.93 -8.00 2.54
C ARG A 135 7.63 -6.84 3.25
N PRO A 136 7.97 -7.00 4.55
CA PRO A 136 8.68 -5.96 5.29
C PRO A 136 9.95 -5.50 4.60
N VAL A 137 10.12 -4.16 4.49
CA VAL A 137 11.26 -3.51 3.84
C VAL A 137 12.53 -3.79 4.64
N CYS A 138 13.61 -4.21 3.96
CA CYS A 138 14.91 -4.43 4.60
C CYS A 138 15.66 -3.12 4.85
N LEU A 139 16.65 -3.12 5.76
CA LEU A 139 17.43 -1.94 6.11
C LEU A 139 18.08 -1.26 4.89
N ASP A 140 18.64 -2.05 3.96
CA ASP A 140 19.28 -1.49 2.78
C ASP A 140 18.30 -0.73 1.87
N CYS A 141 17.06 -1.22 1.74
CA CYS A 141 16.00 -0.53 0.99
C CYS A 141 15.44 0.66 1.76
N GLU A 142 15.33 0.55 3.09
CA GLU A 142 14.91 1.65 3.96
C GLU A 142 15.88 2.84 3.88
N ASP A 143 17.18 2.58 3.98
CA ASP A 143 18.22 3.61 3.83
C ASP A 143 18.12 4.31 2.47
N LEU A 144 17.93 3.54 1.39
CA LEU A 144 17.78 4.08 0.05
C LEU A 144 16.47 4.90 -0.10
N MET A 145 15.37 4.46 0.49
CA MET A 145 14.11 5.21 0.51
C MET A 145 14.27 6.54 1.24
N ASN A 146 14.91 6.51 2.41
CA ASN A 146 15.18 7.71 3.22
C ASN A 146 16.08 8.70 2.45
N GLU A 147 17.15 8.23 1.82
CA GLU A 147 18.04 9.05 0.98
C GLU A 147 17.30 9.76 -0.15
N LYS A 148 16.34 9.07 -0.77
CA LYS A 148 15.58 9.60 -1.92
C LYS A 148 14.25 10.26 -1.53
N GLY A 149 13.91 10.32 -0.24
CA GLY A 149 12.67 10.92 0.25
C GLY A 149 11.40 10.15 -0.17
N VAL A 150 11.52 8.83 -0.39
CA VAL A 150 10.41 7.96 -0.80
C VAL A 150 9.61 7.51 0.43
N LYS A 151 8.29 7.72 0.43
CA LYS A 151 7.39 7.33 1.50
C LYS A 151 6.96 5.86 1.37
N SER A 152 6.66 5.21 2.49
CA SER A 152 6.09 3.87 2.53
C SER A 152 5.46 3.59 3.89
N GLU A 153 4.27 2.97 3.88
CA GLU A 153 3.58 2.46 5.06
C GLU A 153 3.95 1.00 5.34
N THR A 154 4.62 0.32 4.41
CA THR A 154 5.06 -1.06 4.58
C THR A 154 5.97 -1.19 5.80
N PRO A 155 5.70 -2.15 6.71
CA PRO A 155 6.51 -2.36 7.91
C PRO A 155 8.00 -2.57 7.60
N ARG A 156 8.86 -2.11 8.50
CA ARG A 156 10.31 -2.29 8.41
C ARG A 156 10.72 -3.62 9.06
N SER A 157 11.64 -4.35 8.42
CA SER A 157 12.12 -5.62 8.95
C SER A 157 13.21 -5.49 10.03
N GLY A 158 13.88 -4.34 10.07
CA GLY A 158 15.06 -4.10 10.92
C GLY A 158 16.27 -5.00 10.60
N LYS A 159 16.24 -5.71 9.46
CA LYS A 159 17.28 -6.69 9.08
C LYS A 159 17.84 -6.38 7.69
N LYS A 160 19.15 -6.56 7.53
CA LYS A 160 19.80 -6.50 6.21
C LYS A 160 19.38 -7.66 5.34
N SER A 161 19.33 -7.43 4.03
CA SER A 161 19.02 -8.45 3.02
C SER A 161 19.94 -9.65 3.12
N ARG A 162 19.42 -10.85 2.93
CA ARG A 162 20.23 -12.08 2.84
C ARG A 162 21.12 -12.11 1.61
N LYS A 163 20.70 -11.54 0.48
CA LYS A 163 21.50 -11.49 -0.76
C LYS A 163 22.80 -10.70 -0.58
N ARG A 164 22.75 -9.54 0.10
CA ARG A 164 23.96 -8.72 0.34
C ARG A 164 24.93 -9.31 1.36
N ARG A 165 24.46 -10.19 2.26
CA ARG A 165 25.36 -10.91 3.18
C ARG A 165 26.30 -11.89 2.49
N ASN A 166 25.94 -12.39 1.29
CA ASN A 166 26.74 -13.34 0.54
C ASN A 166 27.70 -12.69 -0.46
N ILE A 167 27.51 -11.42 -0.81
CA ILE A 167 28.40 -10.67 -1.75
C ILE A 167 29.67 -10.16 -1.04
N GLY A 168 29.69 -10.12 0.29
CA GLY A 168 30.84 -9.70 1.09
C GLY A 168 31.75 -10.85 1.56
N ARG A 169 31.66 -12.04 0.97
CA ARG A 169 32.58 -13.16 1.20
C ARG A 169 33.22 -13.53 -0.14
N CYS A 170 34.16 -12.73 -0.56
CA CYS A 170 35.31 -13.15 -1.38
C CYS A 170 36.53 -13.22 -0.48
#